data_f2141ff96c5d55715bbcc3d0140a6d20
#
_entry.id   f2141ff96c5d55715bbcc3d0140a6d20
#
_cell.length_a   1.000
_cell.length_b   1.000
_cell.length_c   1.000
_cell.angle_alpha   90.00
_cell.angle_beta   90.00
_cell.angle_gamma   90.00
#
_symmetry.space_group_name_H-M   'P 1'
#
loop_
_entity.id
_entity.type
_entity.pdbx_description
1 polymer ?
#
loop_
_entity_poly.entity_id
_entity_poly.type
_entity_poly.pdbx_seq_one_letter_code
_entity_poly.pdbx_strand_id
1 'polypeptide(L)'
;MLSSGHAIWDGWLGDAWAVPVRQVALRSQLFNGTYTLMRSQDAPLYDILLRSESADMMRLHYLLTVAVTFACTSASAVVEGDCTHHDATLGWLARSLSDYSAISCLGQPLKRYNAGRYWGEQFGKNASVVVYPGNTQDVSHAVKAASKSPLGQDFALVGGGHSMINASSAYGFVLDLSWMNKTNIVSLLNSNGTNVTAIEYQGGATWLQVQTAVNGSGWTPVGARVGSVGAGGFSLGGGIGFLGGAYGYAVDRLLQLEVVLPSGKTVLASRNNNHSDLFWAFQGGSGQFGVVTRFWQEAVPEPLEATIGIYYIEASDGDRMRLQTVEFFETNKDPFSVVYYSVGYLSDQTFAGSPAPESYKNRILVILVHFNNPEDPTQTSYNATFAPLFKGINTTNHIVQTTPYADLVAVGDLAFPYGYRRGFCGPQTSTISVEYLEDLAAAFYNYTDRLRARGDVPYGANHIVQYMSPGLNGHLPPSDAATAWPHAKAGHQTLFSPAWSSAHDDTLSVQANELLNSITYRRQAALGEFIADYPNYVSPEASGRRVWGDNVARLTQVKQKYDPHCLIRNGKVFANDGCIEGGWANVFP
;
A
#
# COMPACT_ATOMS: atom_id res chain seq x y z
N MET A 1 -21.59 2.75 36.81
CA MET A 1 -22.18 1.72 35.93
C MET A 1 -21.43 1.79 34.61
N LEU A 2 -20.32 1.10 34.56
CA LEU A 2 -19.42 1.00 33.40
C LEU A 2 -19.19 -0.49 33.19
N SER A 3 -19.95 -1.13 32.29
CA SER A 3 -19.66 -2.47 31.79
C SER A 3 -20.65 -2.82 30.67
N SER A 4 -20.37 -2.48 29.42
CA SER A 4 -21.01 -3.11 28.25
C SER A 4 -20.39 -2.70 26.90
N GLY A 5 -19.11 -2.33 26.86
CA GLY A 5 -18.41 -1.94 25.61
C GLY A 5 -17.58 -3.02 24.91
N HIS A 6 -17.39 -4.20 25.51
CA HIS A 6 -16.44 -5.22 24.98
C HIS A 6 -17.07 -6.39 24.23
N ALA A 7 -18.38 -6.47 24.12
CA ALA A 7 -19.04 -7.69 23.62
C ALA A 7 -19.32 -7.71 22.09
N ILE A 8 -18.96 -6.68 21.33
CA ILE A 8 -19.28 -6.63 19.88
C ILE A 8 -18.12 -7.09 18.99
N TRP A 9 -16.90 -7.19 19.53
CA TRP A 9 -15.71 -7.53 18.73
C TRP A 9 -15.32 -9.01 18.71
N ASP A 10 -15.76 -9.80 19.68
CA ASP A 10 -15.39 -11.24 19.78
C ASP A 10 -16.10 -12.14 18.76
N GLY A 11 -17.08 -11.65 18.04
CA GLY A 11 -17.85 -12.43 17.05
C GLY A 11 -17.32 -12.41 15.61
N TRP A 12 -16.37 -11.51 15.27
CA TRP A 12 -15.96 -11.30 13.88
C TRP A 12 -14.50 -11.64 13.55
N LEU A 13 -13.67 -11.94 14.54
CA LEU A 13 -12.28 -12.36 14.36
C LEU A 13 -12.07 -13.89 14.34
N GLY A 14 -13.15 -14.66 14.47
CA GLY A 14 -13.13 -16.11 14.27
C GLY A 14 -13.03 -16.44 12.78
N ASP A 15 -11.97 -17.12 12.39
CA ASP A 15 -11.78 -17.94 11.19
C ASP A 15 -11.16 -17.34 9.91
N ALA A 16 -10.85 -16.06 9.79
CA ALA A 16 -10.28 -15.54 8.54
C ALA A 16 -8.74 -15.51 8.45
N TRP A 17 -8.00 -15.68 9.56
CA TRP A 17 -6.53 -15.51 9.58
C TRP A 17 -5.77 -16.62 10.32
N ALA A 18 -6.34 -17.81 10.46
CA ALA A 18 -5.60 -18.95 10.98
C ALA A 18 -4.64 -19.50 9.92
N VAL A 19 -3.40 -19.03 9.90
CA VAL A 19 -2.29 -19.76 9.28
C VAL A 19 -2.19 -21.12 9.99
N PRO A 20 -2.28 -22.26 9.29
CA PRO A 20 -2.23 -23.56 9.96
C PRO A 20 -0.86 -23.77 10.60
N VAL A 21 -0.82 -23.71 11.91
CA VAL A 21 0.32 -24.20 12.70
C VAL A 21 0.33 -25.72 12.55
N ARG A 22 1.33 -26.29 11.90
CA ARG A 22 1.54 -27.73 11.92
C ARG A 22 1.93 -28.14 13.33
N GLN A 23 1.04 -28.84 14.01
CA GLN A 23 1.33 -29.53 15.26
C GLN A 23 2.12 -30.80 14.94
N VAL A 24 3.31 -30.91 15.52
CA VAL A 24 4.05 -32.17 15.56
C VAL A 24 3.80 -32.80 16.93
N ALA A 25 2.99 -33.84 16.97
CA ALA A 25 2.78 -34.63 18.19
C ALA A 25 3.77 -35.80 18.23
N LEU A 26 4.65 -35.80 19.20
CA LEU A 26 5.50 -36.95 19.52
C LEU A 26 4.82 -37.75 20.64
N ARG A 27 4.39 -38.99 20.34
CA ARG A 27 3.94 -39.95 21.35
C ARG A 27 5.13 -40.80 21.78
N SER A 28 5.51 -40.73 23.06
CA SER A 28 6.39 -41.70 23.70
C SER A 28 5.55 -42.66 24.55
N GLN A 29 5.73 -43.97 24.35
CA GLN A 29 5.02 -45.01 25.10
C GLN A 29 5.58 -45.26 26.51
N LEU A 30 6.52 -44.47 27.00
CA LEU A 30 7.22 -44.72 28.26
C LEU A 30 6.82 -43.81 29.43
N PHE A 31 5.96 -42.81 29.23
CA PHE A 31 5.43 -42.02 30.36
C PHE A 31 4.02 -41.53 30.04
N ASN A 32 3.13 -41.57 31.01
CA ASN A 32 1.74 -41.08 30.93
C ASN A 32 1.67 -39.55 30.83
N GLY A 33 2.09 -38.98 29.71
CA GLY A 33 2.03 -37.55 29.47
C GLY A 33 2.11 -37.22 27.97
N THR A 34 1.22 -36.36 27.51
CA THR A 34 1.24 -35.84 26.15
C THR A 34 1.91 -34.45 26.16
N TYR A 35 3.00 -34.28 25.44
CA TYR A 35 3.66 -32.98 25.30
C TYR A 35 3.36 -32.40 23.93
N THR A 36 2.90 -31.18 23.89
CA THR A 36 2.65 -30.41 22.65
C THR A 36 3.76 -29.36 22.50
N LEU A 37 4.55 -29.45 21.46
CA LEU A 37 5.52 -28.41 21.08
C LEU A 37 4.86 -27.42 20.13
N MET A 38 4.67 -26.20 20.58
CA MET A 38 4.28 -25.10 19.71
C MET A 38 5.54 -24.39 19.20
N ARG A 39 5.65 -24.23 17.90
CA ARG A 39 6.70 -23.42 17.28
C ARG A 39 6.20 -21.98 17.22
N SER A 40 6.74 -21.11 18.09
CA SER A 40 6.63 -19.66 17.94
C SER A 40 7.72 -19.18 16.98
N GLN A 41 7.40 -18.25 16.09
CA GLN A 41 8.37 -17.72 15.12
C GLN A 41 9.48 -16.87 15.77
N ASP A 42 9.35 -16.50 17.06
CA ASP A 42 10.18 -15.47 17.70
C ASP A 42 10.91 -15.92 18.98
N ALA A 43 10.92 -17.22 19.33
CA ALA A 43 11.67 -17.69 20.50
C ALA A 43 12.77 -18.70 20.10
N PRO A 44 14.03 -18.46 20.46
CA PRO A 44 15.06 -19.46 20.28
C PRO A 44 14.78 -20.66 21.21
N LEU A 45 14.82 -21.85 20.65
CA LEU A 45 14.56 -23.14 21.32
C LEU A 45 15.40 -23.37 22.60
N TYR A 46 16.35 -22.52 22.91
CA TYR A 46 17.30 -22.64 24.00
C TYR A 46 16.72 -22.38 25.41
N ASP A 47 15.69 -21.55 25.52
CA ASP A 47 15.20 -21.14 26.85
C ASP A 47 14.23 -22.11 27.53
N ILE A 48 13.75 -23.14 26.82
CA ILE A 48 12.75 -24.09 27.35
C ILE A 48 13.40 -25.28 28.10
N LEU A 49 14.70 -25.50 27.90
CA LEU A 49 15.38 -26.73 28.39
C LEU A 49 16.23 -26.58 29.67
N LEU A 50 16.28 -25.39 30.29
CA LEU A 50 17.20 -25.10 31.40
C LEU A 50 16.66 -25.34 32.81
N ARG A 51 15.55 -26.06 33.00
CA ARG A 51 15.01 -26.33 34.35
C ARG A 51 14.65 -27.80 34.60
N SER A 52 15.63 -28.72 34.69
CA SER A 52 15.45 -29.97 35.46
C SER A 52 16.79 -30.67 35.77
N GLU A 53 16.93 -31.08 37.00
CA GLU A 53 18.13 -31.71 37.57
C GLU A 53 17.97 -33.23 37.67
N SER A 54 18.18 -34.01 36.60
CA SER A 54 18.41 -35.46 36.73
C SER A 54 19.32 -36.01 35.63
N ALA A 55 20.16 -37.00 35.96
CA ALA A 55 21.18 -37.60 35.09
C ALA A 55 20.61 -38.30 33.84
N ASP A 56 19.38 -38.77 33.89
CA ASP A 56 18.68 -39.39 32.75
C ASP A 56 18.19 -38.32 31.73
N MET A 57 17.90 -37.13 32.20
CA MET A 57 17.56 -35.99 31.34
C MET A 57 18.79 -35.44 30.61
N MET A 58 19.98 -35.54 31.16
CA MET A 58 21.21 -35.15 30.46
C MET A 58 21.52 -36.08 29.26
N ARG A 59 21.23 -37.39 29.35
CA ARG A 59 21.35 -38.32 28.23
C ARG A 59 20.29 -38.07 27.16
N LEU A 60 19.05 -37.75 27.56
CA LEU A 60 18.00 -37.35 26.61
C LEU A 60 18.31 -36.00 25.98
N HIS A 61 18.89 -35.09 26.75
CA HIS A 61 19.36 -33.78 26.28
C HIS A 61 20.47 -33.90 25.21
N TYR A 62 21.45 -34.79 25.47
CA TYR A 62 22.52 -35.04 24.49
C TYR A 62 22.00 -35.71 23.23
N LEU A 63 21.08 -36.68 23.33
CA LEU A 63 20.45 -37.33 22.17
C LEU A 63 19.50 -36.39 21.41
N LEU A 64 18.75 -35.52 22.10
CA LEU A 64 17.92 -34.48 21.47
C LEU A 64 18.79 -33.40 20.85
N THR A 65 19.88 -32.96 21.48
CA THR A 65 20.81 -31.97 20.91
C THR A 65 21.51 -32.54 19.69
N VAL A 66 21.94 -33.79 19.71
CA VAL A 66 22.53 -34.48 18.56
C VAL A 66 21.47 -34.69 17.45
N ALA A 67 20.24 -35.07 17.78
CA ALA A 67 19.16 -35.23 16.80
C ALA A 67 18.71 -33.88 16.20
N VAL A 68 18.65 -32.81 17.02
CA VAL A 68 18.35 -31.44 16.57
C VAL A 68 19.52 -30.89 15.77
N THR A 69 20.78 -31.15 16.11
CA THR A 69 21.94 -30.75 15.35
C THR A 69 22.01 -31.48 13.99
N PHE A 70 21.59 -32.77 13.92
CA PHE A 70 21.49 -33.52 12.67
C PHE A 70 20.24 -33.15 11.85
N ALA A 71 19.16 -32.69 12.49
CA ALA A 71 17.97 -32.19 11.79
C ALA A 71 18.12 -30.73 11.28
N CYS A 72 19.13 -30.00 11.78
CA CYS A 72 19.47 -28.66 11.30
C CYS A 72 20.41 -28.63 10.09
N THR A 73 20.84 -29.78 9.59
CA THR A 73 21.67 -29.84 8.38
C THR A 73 20.79 -30.08 7.14
N SER A 74 20.28 -29.01 6.59
CA SER A 74 19.68 -28.76 5.29
C SER A 74 18.19 -28.39 5.32
N ALA A 75 17.84 -27.31 6.00
CA ALA A 75 16.66 -26.60 5.58
C ALA A 75 16.98 -25.98 4.22
N SER A 76 16.42 -26.49 3.15
CA SER A 76 16.51 -25.91 1.81
C SER A 76 15.28 -25.02 1.58
N ALA A 77 15.39 -24.06 0.66
CA ALA A 77 14.25 -23.29 0.19
C ALA A 77 13.04 -24.19 -0.12
N VAL A 78 11.84 -23.73 0.20
CA VAL A 78 10.62 -24.44 -0.17
C VAL A 78 10.47 -24.38 -1.69
N VAL A 79 10.54 -25.54 -2.36
CA VAL A 79 10.38 -25.66 -3.82
C VAL A 79 9.05 -26.37 -4.11
N GLU A 80 8.12 -25.68 -4.78
CA GLU A 80 6.87 -26.24 -5.24
C GLU A 80 6.88 -26.39 -6.76
N GLY A 81 6.63 -27.60 -7.26
CA GLY A 81 6.69 -27.92 -8.68
C GLY A 81 8.12 -28.21 -9.20
N ASP A 82 8.20 -28.66 -10.45
CA ASP A 82 9.48 -28.99 -11.10
C ASP A 82 10.07 -27.77 -11.81
N CYS A 83 10.91 -27.03 -11.09
CA CYS A 83 11.60 -25.86 -11.64
C CYS A 83 12.71 -26.25 -12.66
N THR A 84 13.12 -27.51 -12.73
CA THR A 84 14.21 -27.94 -13.63
C THR A 84 13.73 -28.26 -15.03
N HIS A 85 12.45 -28.63 -15.21
CA HIS A 85 11.89 -29.02 -16.50
C HIS A 85 11.74 -27.87 -17.49
N HIS A 86 11.62 -26.63 -16.99
CA HIS A 86 11.35 -25.48 -17.84
C HIS A 86 12.58 -24.64 -18.19
N ASP A 87 13.57 -24.55 -17.29
CA ASP A 87 14.76 -23.75 -17.50
C ASP A 87 15.86 -24.14 -16.50
N ALA A 88 17.06 -24.41 -16.99
CA ALA A 88 18.24 -24.68 -16.15
C ALA A 88 18.54 -23.54 -15.16
N THR A 89 18.20 -22.30 -15.53
CA THR A 89 18.34 -21.10 -14.69
C THR A 89 17.45 -21.18 -13.45
N LEU A 90 16.21 -21.67 -13.58
CA LEU A 90 15.29 -21.84 -12.45
C LEU A 90 15.75 -22.96 -11.51
N GLY A 91 16.30 -24.05 -12.05
CA GLY A 91 16.93 -25.10 -11.26
C GLY A 91 18.15 -24.60 -10.47
N TRP A 92 18.96 -23.71 -11.06
CA TRP A 92 20.04 -23.01 -10.34
C TRP A 92 19.45 -22.10 -9.25
N LEU A 93 18.44 -21.31 -9.56
CA LEU A 93 17.80 -20.40 -8.60
C LEU A 93 17.29 -21.17 -7.38
N ALA A 94 16.51 -22.23 -7.59
CA ALA A 94 15.95 -23.06 -6.52
C ALA A 94 17.02 -23.58 -5.54
N ARG A 95 18.22 -23.91 -6.03
CA ARG A 95 19.36 -24.35 -5.20
C ARG A 95 20.14 -23.20 -4.55
N SER A 96 19.98 -21.97 -5.04
CA SER A 96 20.71 -20.78 -4.57
C SER A 96 19.95 -19.96 -3.55
N LEU A 97 18.65 -20.24 -3.38
CA LEU A 97 17.80 -19.54 -2.42
C LEU A 97 18.09 -20.02 -1.00
N SER A 98 17.95 -19.13 -0.03
CA SER A 98 18.11 -19.43 1.39
C SER A 98 16.93 -20.27 1.94
N ASP A 99 17.13 -20.87 3.09
CA ASP A 99 16.13 -21.70 3.80
C ASP A 99 14.86 -20.93 4.21
N TYR A 100 14.93 -19.60 4.20
CA TYR A 100 13.83 -18.69 4.53
C TYR A 100 13.10 -18.16 3.29
N SER A 101 13.25 -18.82 2.16
CA SER A 101 12.66 -18.43 0.89
C SER A 101 11.86 -19.57 0.25
N ALA A 102 11.06 -19.24 -0.75
CA ALA A 102 10.35 -20.22 -1.55
C ALA A 102 10.37 -19.86 -3.03
N ILE A 103 10.25 -20.89 -3.88
CA ILE A 103 10.00 -20.78 -5.30
C ILE A 103 8.88 -21.74 -5.69
N SER A 104 7.95 -21.26 -6.50
CA SER A 104 6.87 -22.08 -7.06
C SER A 104 6.94 -22.03 -8.58
N CYS A 105 7.00 -23.20 -9.22
CA CYS A 105 7.08 -23.38 -10.66
C CYS A 105 5.84 -24.15 -11.18
N LEU A 106 5.52 -24.02 -12.47
CA LEU A 106 4.32 -24.56 -13.10
C LEU A 106 4.01 -26.04 -12.75
N GLY A 107 2.70 -26.31 -12.45
CA GLY A 107 2.16 -27.66 -12.24
C GLY A 107 1.51 -27.89 -10.87
N GLN A 108 1.75 -27.05 -9.89
CA GLN A 108 1.02 -27.05 -8.62
C GLN A 108 0.08 -25.84 -8.53
N PRO A 109 -1.13 -25.98 -7.99
CA PRO A 109 -2.02 -24.84 -7.83
C PRO A 109 -1.40 -23.86 -6.84
N LEU A 110 -0.88 -22.75 -7.34
CA LEU A 110 -0.50 -21.54 -6.57
C LEU A 110 -1.68 -20.95 -5.77
N LYS A 111 -2.80 -21.68 -5.70
CA LYS A 111 -4.06 -21.29 -5.04
C LYS A 111 -3.87 -20.80 -3.60
N ARG A 112 -2.81 -21.24 -2.92
CA ARG A 112 -2.56 -20.88 -1.53
C ARG A 112 -1.93 -19.49 -1.38
N TYR A 113 -1.27 -18.97 -2.43
CA TYR A 113 -0.50 -17.73 -2.38
C TYR A 113 -1.06 -16.62 -3.28
N ASN A 114 -1.84 -16.95 -4.31
CA ASN A 114 -2.36 -15.97 -5.28
C ASN A 114 -3.82 -15.56 -5.06
N ALA A 115 -4.65 -16.38 -4.38
CA ALA A 115 -6.03 -16.00 -4.11
C ALA A 115 -6.06 -14.80 -3.15
N GLY A 116 -6.56 -13.65 -3.63
CA GLY A 116 -6.65 -12.43 -2.84
C GLY A 116 -5.33 -11.65 -2.70
N ARG A 117 -4.29 -11.96 -3.48
CA ARG A 117 -3.01 -11.24 -3.43
C ARG A 117 -3.07 -9.87 -4.09
N TYR A 118 -3.98 -9.68 -5.06
CA TYR A 118 -4.16 -8.44 -5.80
C TYR A 118 -5.47 -7.78 -5.40
N TRP A 119 -5.41 -6.49 -5.06
CA TRP A 119 -6.58 -5.76 -4.62
C TRP A 119 -7.65 -5.62 -5.74
N GLY A 120 -7.24 -5.37 -6.97
CA GLY A 120 -8.12 -5.43 -8.15
C GLY A 120 -8.00 -6.80 -8.84
N GLU A 121 -9.09 -7.56 -8.89
CA GLU A 121 -9.10 -8.93 -9.43
C GLU A 121 -8.59 -9.01 -10.87
N GLN A 122 -8.88 -8.01 -11.72
CA GLN A 122 -8.44 -7.98 -13.12
C GLN A 122 -6.91 -7.91 -13.28
N PHE A 123 -6.18 -7.57 -12.22
CA PHE A 123 -4.72 -7.50 -12.23
C PHE A 123 -4.07 -8.80 -11.75
N GLY A 124 -4.85 -9.78 -11.27
CA GLY A 124 -4.36 -11.09 -10.87
C GLY A 124 -4.04 -11.96 -12.08
N LYS A 125 -2.75 -12.16 -12.39
CA LYS A 125 -2.28 -13.06 -13.44
C LYS A 125 -1.76 -14.37 -12.87
N ASN A 126 -1.90 -15.47 -13.62
CA ASN A 126 -1.33 -16.76 -13.27
C ASN A 126 0.14 -16.79 -13.71
N ALA A 127 1.04 -16.47 -12.80
CA ALA A 127 2.47 -16.47 -13.07
C ALA A 127 3.02 -17.89 -13.26
N SER A 128 3.92 -18.05 -14.22
CA SER A 128 4.66 -19.30 -14.44
C SER A 128 5.62 -19.62 -13.30
N VAL A 129 6.23 -18.58 -12.72
CA VAL A 129 7.16 -18.69 -11.58
C VAL A 129 6.87 -17.58 -10.59
N VAL A 130 6.80 -17.95 -9.31
CA VAL A 130 6.73 -16.99 -8.20
C VAL A 130 7.85 -17.30 -7.22
N VAL A 131 8.66 -16.30 -6.89
CA VAL A 131 9.75 -16.37 -5.91
C VAL A 131 9.42 -15.52 -4.70
N TYR A 132 9.51 -16.12 -3.52
CA TYR A 132 9.36 -15.45 -2.22
C TYR A 132 10.73 -15.38 -1.54
N PRO A 133 11.49 -14.29 -1.69
CA PRO A 133 12.80 -14.15 -1.10
C PRO A 133 12.69 -13.93 0.41
N GLY A 134 13.61 -14.52 1.18
CA GLY A 134 13.73 -14.32 2.62
C GLY A 134 14.70 -13.18 2.99
N ASN A 135 15.56 -12.78 2.07
CA ASN A 135 16.59 -11.75 2.28
C ASN A 135 17.05 -11.10 0.96
N THR A 136 17.88 -10.06 1.06
CA THR A 136 18.39 -9.29 -0.09
C THR A 136 19.23 -10.14 -1.06
N GLN A 137 19.96 -11.17 -0.56
CA GLN A 137 20.75 -12.06 -1.41
C GLN A 137 19.85 -12.94 -2.29
N ASP A 138 18.73 -13.42 -1.76
CA ASP A 138 17.72 -14.17 -2.53
C ASP A 138 17.10 -13.30 -3.63
N VAL A 139 16.84 -12.03 -3.34
CA VAL A 139 16.40 -11.05 -4.35
C VAL A 139 17.46 -10.91 -5.45
N SER A 140 18.73 -10.81 -5.09
CA SER A 140 19.83 -10.75 -6.07
C SER A 140 19.86 -12.00 -6.96
N HIS A 141 19.69 -13.20 -6.40
CA HIS A 141 19.64 -14.45 -7.15
C HIS A 141 18.41 -14.49 -8.07
N ALA A 142 17.24 -14.10 -7.56
CA ALA A 142 16.00 -14.07 -8.34
C ALA A 142 16.07 -13.10 -9.54
N VAL A 143 16.61 -11.88 -9.32
CA VAL A 143 16.81 -10.88 -10.38
C VAL A 143 17.78 -11.39 -11.45
N LYS A 144 18.89 -12.02 -11.05
CA LYS A 144 19.85 -12.64 -12.00
C LYS A 144 19.22 -13.79 -12.79
N ALA A 145 18.36 -14.59 -12.15
CA ALA A 145 17.63 -15.65 -12.83
C ALA A 145 16.62 -15.07 -13.83
N ALA A 146 15.81 -14.11 -13.40
CA ALA A 146 14.83 -13.43 -14.26
C ALA A 146 15.50 -12.78 -15.49
N SER A 147 16.67 -12.13 -15.33
CA SER A 147 17.39 -11.50 -16.45
C SER A 147 17.92 -12.49 -17.49
N LYS A 148 18.04 -13.79 -17.16
CA LYS A 148 18.54 -14.85 -18.04
C LYS A 148 17.46 -15.80 -18.54
N SER A 149 16.36 -15.94 -17.81
CA SER A 149 15.23 -16.78 -18.16
C SER A 149 14.34 -16.12 -19.21
N PRO A 150 13.84 -16.86 -20.21
CA PRO A 150 12.79 -16.35 -21.11
C PRO A 150 11.55 -15.86 -20.37
N LEU A 151 11.21 -16.45 -19.21
CA LEU A 151 10.08 -16.05 -18.38
C LEU A 151 10.26 -14.65 -17.77
N GLY A 152 11.51 -14.19 -17.62
CA GLY A 152 11.79 -12.85 -17.13
C GLY A 152 11.53 -11.72 -18.14
N GLN A 153 11.18 -12.04 -19.38
CA GLN A 153 10.68 -11.05 -20.34
C GLN A 153 9.33 -10.46 -19.88
N ASP A 154 8.56 -11.21 -19.10
CA ASP A 154 7.36 -10.71 -18.39
C ASP A 154 7.63 -10.83 -16.87
N PHE A 155 8.35 -9.84 -16.32
CA PHE A 155 8.78 -9.77 -14.92
C PHE A 155 7.94 -8.76 -14.15
N ALA A 156 7.44 -9.16 -12.99
CA ALA A 156 6.77 -8.25 -12.07
C ALA A 156 7.32 -8.36 -10.63
N LEU A 157 7.20 -7.23 -9.91
CA LEU A 157 7.59 -7.09 -8.52
C LEU A 157 6.34 -6.83 -7.66
N VAL A 158 6.11 -7.65 -6.64
CA VAL A 158 4.96 -7.52 -5.73
C VAL A 158 5.42 -7.07 -4.34
N GLY A 159 4.89 -5.96 -3.86
CA GLY A 159 4.87 -5.59 -2.45
C GLY A 159 3.50 -5.91 -1.83
N GLY A 160 2.57 -4.95 -1.76
CA GLY A 160 1.19 -5.13 -1.26
C GLY A 160 0.15 -5.59 -2.30
N GLY A 161 0.45 -5.58 -3.60
CA GLY A 161 -0.50 -5.99 -4.64
C GLY A 161 -1.60 -4.96 -4.96
N HIS A 162 -1.43 -3.70 -4.59
CA HIS A 162 -2.40 -2.61 -4.82
C HIS A 162 -2.19 -1.83 -6.12
N SER A 163 -1.30 -2.28 -7.02
CA SER A 163 -1.07 -1.58 -8.28
C SER A 163 -2.25 -1.72 -9.24
N MET A 164 -2.73 -0.58 -9.77
CA MET A 164 -3.82 -0.51 -10.75
C MET A 164 -3.32 -0.39 -12.20
N ILE A 165 -2.04 -0.66 -12.44
CA ILE A 165 -1.39 -0.48 -13.74
C ILE A 165 -0.55 -1.70 -14.15
N ASN A 166 -0.92 -2.90 -13.73
CA ASN A 166 -0.19 -4.16 -13.98
C ASN A 166 1.28 -4.19 -13.49
N ALA A 167 1.71 -3.27 -12.62
CA ALA A 167 3.09 -3.23 -12.16
C ALA A 167 3.48 -4.43 -11.30
N SER A 168 2.49 -5.04 -10.62
CA SER A 168 2.70 -6.10 -9.62
C SER A 168 2.37 -7.49 -10.12
N SER A 169 1.97 -7.67 -11.38
CA SER A 169 1.56 -8.98 -11.91
C SER A 169 2.13 -9.29 -13.29
N ALA A 170 2.44 -10.56 -13.53
CA ALA A 170 3.01 -11.08 -14.77
C ALA A 170 2.54 -12.50 -15.02
N TYR A 171 2.53 -12.94 -16.26
CA TYR A 171 2.37 -14.36 -16.60
C TYR A 171 3.68 -15.13 -16.50
N GLY A 172 4.82 -14.45 -16.66
CA GLY A 172 6.16 -15.03 -16.64
C GLY A 172 6.69 -15.21 -15.22
N PHE A 173 7.42 -14.24 -14.73
CA PHE A 173 8.18 -14.31 -13.49
C PHE A 173 7.71 -13.23 -12.50
N VAL A 174 7.25 -13.65 -11.33
CA VAL A 174 6.86 -12.75 -10.23
C VAL A 174 7.84 -12.89 -9.07
N LEU A 175 8.39 -11.78 -8.60
CA LEU A 175 9.14 -11.67 -7.36
C LEU A 175 8.26 -11.04 -6.29
N ASP A 176 7.77 -11.87 -5.35
CA ASP A 176 6.88 -11.46 -4.27
C ASP A 176 7.65 -11.24 -2.97
N LEU A 177 7.80 -9.97 -2.58
CA LEU A 177 8.56 -9.57 -1.40
C LEU A 177 7.83 -9.78 -0.08
N SER A 178 6.61 -10.31 -0.04
CA SER A 178 5.77 -10.38 1.18
C SER A 178 6.42 -11.07 2.37
N TRP A 179 7.42 -11.91 2.16
CA TRP A 179 8.20 -12.53 3.24
C TRP A 179 9.31 -11.63 3.79
N MET A 180 9.63 -10.54 3.10
CA MET A 180 10.54 -9.48 3.55
C MET A 180 9.73 -8.33 4.14
N ASN A 181 9.23 -8.48 5.38
CA ASN A 181 8.26 -7.60 6.02
C ASN A 181 8.68 -7.07 7.40
N LYS A 182 9.96 -7.19 7.76
CA LYS A 182 10.46 -6.72 9.05
C LYS A 182 10.48 -5.19 9.12
N THR A 183 10.25 -4.66 10.32
CA THR A 183 10.30 -3.23 10.64
C THR A 183 11.09 -3.01 11.92
N ASN A 184 11.93 -1.98 11.96
CA ASN A 184 12.76 -1.60 13.10
C ASN A 184 12.76 -0.08 13.27
N ILE A 185 12.97 0.39 14.49
CA ILE A 185 13.29 1.79 14.79
C ILE A 185 14.80 1.89 14.94
N VAL A 186 15.42 2.78 14.19
CA VAL A 186 16.88 2.93 14.14
C VAL A 186 17.27 4.41 14.23
N SER A 187 18.54 4.66 14.52
CA SER A 187 19.12 6.00 14.44
C SER A 187 19.99 6.10 13.19
N LEU A 188 19.83 7.16 12.41
CA LEU A 188 20.51 7.37 11.15
C LEU A 188 20.86 8.85 10.96
N LEU A 189 21.95 9.13 10.23
CA LEU A 189 22.28 10.49 9.83
C LEU A 189 21.41 10.89 8.62
N ASN A 190 20.75 12.04 8.72
CA ASN A 190 20.06 12.65 7.59
C ASN A 190 21.05 13.31 6.62
N SER A 191 20.54 13.90 5.53
CA SER A 191 21.37 14.57 4.51
C SER A 191 22.22 15.73 5.02
N ASN A 192 21.87 16.31 6.16
CA ASN A 192 22.58 17.43 6.80
C ASN A 192 23.59 16.96 7.85
N GLY A 193 23.75 15.64 8.05
CA GLY A 193 24.63 15.06 9.05
C GLY A 193 24.06 15.08 10.48
N THR A 194 22.77 15.38 10.63
CA THR A 194 22.09 15.32 11.93
C THR A 194 21.61 13.90 12.19
N ASN A 195 21.79 13.42 13.43
CA ASN A 195 21.26 12.14 13.85
C ASN A 195 19.76 12.24 14.09
N VAL A 196 18.99 11.41 13.39
CA VAL A 196 17.52 11.39 13.46
C VAL A 196 17.02 9.98 13.75
N THR A 197 15.84 9.88 14.34
CA THR A 197 15.11 8.61 14.41
C THR A 197 14.55 8.27 13.03
N ALA A 198 14.73 7.05 12.60
CA ALA A 198 14.20 6.54 11.33
C ALA A 198 13.47 5.22 11.55
N ILE A 199 12.44 5.00 10.75
CA ILE A 199 11.78 3.71 10.65
C ILE A 199 12.40 2.98 9.45
N GLU A 200 13.05 1.85 9.75
CA GLU A 200 13.52 0.90 8.75
C GLU A 200 12.41 -0.11 8.48
N TYR A 201 12.03 -0.32 7.23
CA TYR A 201 11.10 -1.38 6.85
C TYR A 201 11.51 -2.05 5.54
N GLN A 202 11.18 -3.34 5.42
CA GLN A 202 11.48 -4.11 4.22
C GLN A 202 10.43 -3.92 3.13
N GLY A 203 10.82 -4.13 1.87
CA GLY A 203 10.03 -3.79 0.69
C GLY A 203 8.72 -4.55 0.51
N GLY A 204 8.55 -5.68 1.20
CA GLY A 204 7.32 -6.48 1.19
C GLY A 204 6.38 -6.22 2.37
N ALA A 205 6.74 -5.33 3.29
CA ALA A 205 5.86 -4.97 4.40
C ALA A 205 4.60 -4.26 3.92
N THR A 206 3.46 -4.52 4.57
CA THR A 206 2.25 -3.71 4.46
C THR A 206 2.25 -2.60 5.51
N TRP A 207 1.45 -1.55 5.30
CA TRP A 207 1.38 -0.46 6.27
C TRP A 207 0.81 -0.90 7.61
N LEU A 208 -0.11 -1.87 7.65
CA LEU A 208 -0.59 -2.44 8.92
C LEU A 208 0.56 -3.09 9.69
N GLN A 209 1.42 -3.85 9.02
CA GLN A 209 2.59 -4.47 9.65
C GLN A 209 3.59 -3.44 10.18
N VAL A 210 3.85 -2.39 9.38
CA VAL A 210 4.77 -1.30 9.79
C VAL A 210 4.21 -0.55 10.99
N GLN A 211 2.95 -0.11 10.94
CA GLN A 211 2.31 0.65 12.03
C GLN A 211 2.21 -0.19 13.31
N THR A 212 1.83 -1.47 13.19
CA THR A 212 1.78 -2.38 14.35
C THR A 212 3.17 -2.53 15.01
N ALA A 213 4.23 -2.62 14.21
CA ALA A 213 5.58 -2.82 14.73
C ALA A 213 6.14 -1.60 15.48
N VAL A 214 5.66 -0.39 15.18
CA VAL A 214 6.14 0.85 15.83
C VAL A 214 5.15 1.42 16.86
N ASN A 215 3.96 0.84 16.97
CA ASN A 215 2.90 1.31 17.86
C ASN A 215 3.37 1.47 19.31
N GLY A 216 3.09 2.61 19.91
CA GLY A 216 3.45 2.94 21.29
C GLY A 216 4.93 3.26 21.51
N SER A 217 5.71 3.38 20.45
CA SER A 217 7.13 3.76 20.55
C SER A 217 7.35 5.28 20.68
N GLY A 218 6.33 6.08 20.43
CA GLY A 218 6.40 7.54 20.29
C GLY A 218 6.83 8.00 18.89
N TRP A 219 7.10 7.07 17.96
CA TRP A 219 7.56 7.38 16.62
C TRP A 219 6.77 6.60 15.57
N THR A 220 6.47 7.26 14.45
CA THR A 220 5.77 6.63 13.33
C THR A 220 6.32 7.12 11.98
N PRO A 221 6.23 6.34 10.89
CA PRO A 221 6.48 6.85 9.54
C PRO A 221 5.24 7.55 9.00
N VAL A 222 5.40 8.41 7.98
CA VAL A 222 4.28 8.87 7.16
C VAL A 222 3.86 7.71 6.26
N GLY A 223 2.74 7.07 6.61
CA GLY A 223 2.24 5.84 6.00
C GLY A 223 0.89 5.99 5.30
N ALA A 224 0.43 4.91 4.64
CA ALA A 224 -0.84 4.89 3.95
C ALA A 224 -2.03 4.89 4.93
N ARG A 225 -3.22 5.12 4.37
CA ARG A 225 -4.51 5.17 5.04
C ARG A 225 -5.22 3.82 5.09
N VAL A 226 -4.70 2.84 4.37
CA VAL A 226 -5.23 1.49 4.21
C VAL A 226 -4.11 0.51 4.56
N GLY A 227 -4.37 -0.38 5.51
CA GLY A 227 -3.37 -1.25 6.11
C GLY A 227 -2.76 -2.27 5.16
N SER A 228 -3.54 -2.80 4.22
CA SER A 228 -3.11 -3.78 3.22
C SER A 228 -2.20 -3.21 2.11
N VAL A 229 -2.11 -1.89 1.98
CA VAL A 229 -1.23 -1.25 1.00
C VAL A 229 0.23 -1.55 1.30
N GLY A 230 0.99 -1.99 0.29
CA GLY A 230 2.42 -2.26 0.41
C GLY A 230 3.24 -1.00 0.65
N ALA A 231 4.05 -1.01 1.72
CA ALA A 231 4.85 0.14 2.13
C ALA A 231 5.87 0.55 1.06
N GLY A 232 6.50 -0.42 0.39
CA GLY A 232 7.48 -0.15 -0.65
C GLY A 232 6.91 0.62 -1.83
N GLY A 233 5.85 0.09 -2.48
CA GLY A 233 5.23 0.74 -3.64
C GLY A 233 4.64 2.11 -3.31
N PHE A 234 4.01 2.23 -2.15
CA PHE A 234 3.46 3.50 -1.66
C PHE A 234 4.54 4.58 -1.54
N SER A 235 5.67 4.27 -0.89
CA SER A 235 6.74 5.24 -0.64
C SER A 235 7.46 5.66 -1.91
N LEU A 236 7.65 4.73 -2.87
CA LEU A 236 8.31 5.01 -4.15
C LEU A 236 7.46 5.85 -5.12
N GLY A 237 6.13 5.85 -4.93
CA GLY A 237 5.22 6.63 -5.76
C GLY A 237 4.80 7.96 -5.14
N GLY A 238 5.42 8.39 -4.03
CA GLY A 238 5.13 9.66 -3.36
C GLY A 238 4.61 9.49 -1.94
N GLY A 239 3.49 8.77 -1.73
CA GLY A 239 3.02 8.40 -0.40
C GLY A 239 2.18 9.46 0.30
N ILE A 240 0.95 9.70 -0.17
CA ILE A 240 -0.04 10.58 0.47
C ILE A 240 -0.73 9.84 1.62
N GLY A 241 -0.41 10.20 2.85
CA GLY A 241 -0.94 9.59 4.07
C GLY A 241 -1.87 10.51 4.87
N PHE A 242 -2.35 10.00 6.02
CA PHE A 242 -3.14 10.79 6.96
C PHE A 242 -2.36 11.96 7.55
N LEU A 243 -1.08 11.77 7.85
CA LEU A 243 -0.22 12.78 8.48
C LEU A 243 0.42 13.75 7.47
N GLY A 244 0.01 13.69 6.19
CA GLY A 244 0.60 14.50 5.12
C GLY A 244 0.46 16.01 5.35
N GLY A 245 -0.64 16.46 5.94
CA GLY A 245 -0.85 17.88 6.26
C GLY A 245 0.17 18.44 7.25
N ALA A 246 0.61 17.61 8.22
CA ALA A 246 1.52 18.01 9.27
C ALA A 246 3.00 17.73 8.93
N TYR A 247 3.29 16.67 8.14
CA TYR A 247 4.65 16.20 7.97
C TYR A 247 5.08 15.96 6.51
N GLY A 248 4.24 16.28 5.52
CA GLY A 248 4.56 16.08 4.10
C GLY A 248 4.29 14.65 3.62
N TYR A 249 4.83 14.32 2.46
CA TYR A 249 4.67 13.01 1.84
C TYR A 249 5.76 12.02 2.29
N ALA A 250 5.46 10.73 2.21
CA ALA A 250 6.42 9.67 2.57
C ALA A 250 7.73 9.78 1.79
N VAL A 251 7.65 10.12 0.50
CA VAL A 251 8.78 10.25 -0.42
C VAL A 251 9.79 11.31 0.01
N ASP A 252 9.33 12.40 0.64
CA ASP A 252 10.18 13.51 1.07
C ASP A 252 10.97 13.17 2.33
N ARG A 253 10.48 12.18 3.08
CA ARG A 253 11.10 11.70 4.31
C ARG A 253 12.02 10.49 4.12
N LEU A 254 12.19 10.00 2.89
CA LEU A 254 13.15 8.93 2.61
C LEU A 254 14.58 9.44 2.84
N LEU A 255 15.36 8.68 3.60
CA LEU A 255 16.75 8.96 3.92
C LEU A 255 17.69 8.12 3.05
N GLN A 256 17.40 6.83 2.90
CA GLN A 256 18.22 5.86 2.22
C GLN A 256 17.39 4.67 1.74
N LEU A 257 17.87 4.00 0.70
CA LEU A 257 17.27 2.78 0.11
C LEU A 257 18.35 1.72 -0.11
N GLU A 258 18.07 0.48 0.26
CA GLU A 258 18.86 -0.68 -0.21
C GLU A 258 18.21 -1.22 -1.48
N VAL A 259 18.97 -1.29 -2.55
CA VAL A 259 18.44 -1.61 -3.88
C VAL A 259 19.22 -2.74 -4.51
N VAL A 260 18.51 -3.78 -4.96
CA VAL A 260 19.06 -4.77 -5.88
C VAL A 260 18.80 -4.31 -7.31
N LEU A 261 19.86 -3.97 -8.03
CA LEU A 261 19.80 -3.53 -9.42
C LEU A 261 19.44 -4.71 -10.35
N PRO A 262 18.94 -4.47 -11.57
CA PRO A 262 18.69 -5.52 -12.56
C PRO A 262 19.90 -6.41 -12.90
N SER A 263 21.12 -5.91 -12.68
CA SER A 263 22.36 -6.72 -12.75
C SER A 263 22.53 -7.73 -11.60
N GLY A 264 21.69 -7.65 -10.58
CA GLY A 264 21.81 -8.39 -9.32
C GLY A 264 22.80 -7.80 -8.31
N LYS A 265 23.42 -6.65 -8.60
CA LYS A 265 24.28 -5.94 -7.64
C LYS A 265 23.40 -5.21 -6.61
N THR A 266 23.73 -5.36 -5.32
CA THR A 266 23.10 -4.58 -4.25
C THR A 266 23.87 -3.28 -4.04
N VAL A 267 23.13 -2.16 -3.92
CA VAL A 267 23.67 -0.83 -3.65
C VAL A 267 22.84 -0.11 -2.58
N LEU A 268 23.47 0.81 -1.86
CA LEU A 268 22.74 1.80 -1.05
C LEU A 268 22.62 3.08 -1.87
N ALA A 269 21.41 3.62 -1.94
CA ALA A 269 21.11 4.88 -2.61
C ALA A 269 20.62 5.92 -1.59
N SER A 270 21.23 7.11 -1.59
CA SER A 270 20.87 8.23 -0.73
C SER A 270 21.20 9.55 -1.43
N ARG A 271 20.76 10.68 -0.88
CA ARG A 271 21.01 12.02 -1.47
C ARG A 271 22.50 12.34 -1.66
N ASN A 272 23.37 11.82 -0.78
CA ASN A 272 24.76 12.25 -0.65
C ASN A 272 25.79 11.18 -1.05
N ASN A 273 25.39 10.14 -1.80
CA ASN A 273 26.32 9.11 -2.25
C ASN A 273 26.36 8.97 -3.78
N ASN A 274 27.18 8.03 -4.28
CA ASN A 274 27.40 7.79 -5.72
C ASN A 274 26.14 7.30 -6.47
N HIS A 275 25.05 7.01 -5.77
CA HIS A 275 23.75 6.60 -6.30
C HIS A 275 22.65 7.63 -6.03
N SER A 276 23.02 8.92 -5.89
CA SER A 276 22.07 10.01 -5.63
C SER A 276 21.09 10.23 -6.78
N ASP A 277 21.47 9.94 -8.00
CA ASP A 277 20.59 9.95 -9.17
C ASP A 277 19.54 8.83 -9.11
N LEU A 278 19.94 7.65 -8.66
CA LEU A 278 19.04 6.52 -8.42
C LEU A 278 18.07 6.83 -7.27
N PHE A 279 18.58 7.42 -6.17
CA PHE A 279 17.74 7.85 -5.05
C PHE A 279 16.71 8.88 -5.48
N TRP A 280 17.13 9.91 -6.26
CA TRP A 280 16.24 10.88 -6.85
C TRP A 280 15.15 10.23 -7.70
N ALA A 281 15.51 9.26 -8.55
CA ALA A 281 14.56 8.56 -9.41
C ALA A 281 13.53 7.76 -8.61
N PHE A 282 13.91 7.15 -7.49
CA PHE A 282 12.98 6.46 -6.61
C PHE A 282 12.06 7.42 -5.81
N GLN A 283 12.37 8.71 -5.78
CA GLN A 283 11.49 9.69 -5.15
C GLN A 283 10.32 10.08 -6.07
N GLY A 284 9.39 9.15 -6.29
CA GLY A 284 8.19 9.30 -7.09
C GLY A 284 8.27 8.74 -8.52
N GLY A 285 9.42 8.17 -8.93
CA GLY A 285 9.54 7.44 -10.20
C GLY A 285 9.10 5.98 -10.10
N SER A 286 8.54 5.57 -8.96
CA SER A 286 8.08 4.20 -8.70
C SER A 286 9.19 3.13 -8.75
N GLY A 287 8.86 1.84 -8.74
CA GLY A 287 9.80 0.73 -8.69
C GLY A 287 10.46 0.36 -10.02
N GLN A 288 10.79 1.32 -10.88
CA GLN A 288 11.21 1.08 -12.27
C GLN A 288 12.73 0.83 -12.47
N PHE A 289 13.55 1.02 -11.44
CA PHE A 289 15.02 1.10 -11.59
C PHE A 289 15.76 -0.05 -10.90
N GLY A 290 15.06 -0.85 -10.11
CA GLY A 290 15.60 -1.95 -9.30
C GLY A 290 14.60 -2.39 -8.25
N VAL A 291 14.96 -3.42 -7.49
CA VAL A 291 14.15 -3.94 -6.40
C VAL A 291 14.61 -3.32 -5.08
N VAL A 292 13.80 -2.47 -4.49
CA VAL A 292 14.11 -1.90 -3.17
C VAL A 292 13.75 -2.91 -2.09
N THR A 293 14.76 -3.41 -1.41
CA THR A 293 14.62 -4.45 -0.38
C THR A 293 14.44 -3.86 1.01
N ARG A 294 14.94 -2.62 1.23
CA ARG A 294 14.87 -1.95 2.52
C ARG A 294 14.79 -0.43 2.35
N PHE A 295 13.97 0.19 3.16
CA PHE A 295 13.70 1.61 3.22
C PHE A 295 14.10 2.15 4.59
N TRP A 296 14.64 3.36 4.64
CA TRP A 296 14.80 4.16 5.86
C TRP A 296 14.09 5.47 5.66
N GLN A 297 13.04 5.68 6.44
CA GLN A 297 12.23 6.89 6.42
C GLN A 297 12.42 7.63 7.75
N GLU A 298 12.66 8.92 7.69
CA GLU A 298 12.68 9.77 8.89
C GLU A 298 11.34 9.67 9.62
N ALA A 299 11.42 9.35 10.90
CA ALA A 299 10.25 9.20 11.75
C ALA A 299 9.67 10.55 12.14
N VAL A 300 8.38 10.56 12.41
CA VAL A 300 7.65 11.70 12.99
C VAL A 300 7.09 11.29 14.35
N PRO A 301 6.76 12.26 15.24
CA PRO A 301 6.06 11.95 16.49
C PRO A 301 4.78 11.16 16.22
N GLU A 302 4.58 10.08 16.98
CA GLU A 302 3.39 9.22 16.86
C GLU A 302 2.20 9.92 17.51
N PRO A 303 1.08 10.18 16.79
CA PRO A 303 -0.16 10.57 17.43
C PRO A 303 -0.65 9.44 18.35
N LEU A 304 -1.01 9.76 19.58
CA LEU A 304 -1.51 8.76 20.52
C LEU A 304 -2.86 8.19 20.07
N GLU A 305 -3.72 9.07 19.57
CA GLU A 305 -5.10 8.77 19.18
C GLU A 305 -5.49 9.54 17.92
N ALA A 306 -6.43 8.96 17.19
CA ALA A 306 -7.15 9.61 16.11
C ALA A 306 -8.66 9.52 16.35
N THR A 307 -9.38 10.62 16.16
CA THR A 307 -10.83 10.61 16.12
C THR A 307 -11.29 10.57 14.68
N ILE A 308 -12.02 9.53 14.30
CA ILE A 308 -12.64 9.36 12.98
C ILE A 308 -14.14 9.62 13.09
N GLY A 309 -14.69 10.39 12.15
CA GLY A 309 -16.12 10.61 11.98
C GLY A 309 -16.57 10.28 10.57
N ILE A 310 -17.67 9.57 10.43
CA ILE A 310 -18.31 9.23 9.16
C ILE A 310 -19.73 9.78 9.20
N TYR A 311 -20.03 10.71 8.29
CA TYR A 311 -21.30 11.43 8.25
C TYR A 311 -22.02 11.18 6.94
N TYR A 312 -23.26 10.72 7.04
CA TYR A 312 -24.16 10.50 5.90
C TYR A 312 -25.04 11.74 5.74
N ILE A 313 -24.89 12.42 4.60
CA ILE A 313 -25.59 13.69 4.36
C ILE A 313 -26.89 13.43 3.63
N GLU A 314 -28.00 13.91 4.20
CA GLU A 314 -29.30 13.83 3.55
C GLU A 314 -29.34 14.63 2.24
N ALA A 315 -30.12 14.18 1.26
CA ALA A 315 -30.17 14.82 -0.06
C ALA A 315 -30.61 16.29 0.02
N SER A 316 -31.49 16.62 0.97
CA SER A 316 -31.94 17.99 1.25
C SER A 316 -30.84 18.93 1.71
N ASP A 317 -29.77 18.39 2.31
CA ASP A 317 -28.63 19.15 2.81
C ASP A 317 -27.44 19.15 1.83
N GLY A 318 -27.56 18.48 0.67
CA GLY A 318 -26.46 18.28 -0.28
C GLY A 318 -25.83 19.59 -0.79
N ASP A 319 -26.65 20.58 -1.18
CA ASP A 319 -26.17 21.87 -1.67
C ASP A 319 -25.42 22.63 -0.57
N ARG A 320 -25.98 22.62 0.64
CA ARG A 320 -25.36 23.24 1.80
C ARG A 320 -24.04 22.56 2.15
N MET A 321 -23.98 21.23 2.09
CA MET A 321 -22.75 20.50 2.36
C MET A 321 -21.65 20.83 1.37
N ARG A 322 -21.97 20.96 0.07
CA ARG A 322 -20.99 21.40 -0.94
C ARG A 322 -20.46 22.80 -0.63
N LEU A 323 -21.34 23.73 -0.30
CA LEU A 323 -20.95 25.09 0.05
C LEU A 323 -20.03 25.14 1.29
N GLN A 324 -20.42 24.44 2.36
CA GLN A 324 -19.61 24.36 3.60
C GLN A 324 -18.26 23.66 3.36
N THR A 325 -18.21 22.66 2.46
CA THR A 325 -16.97 21.99 2.09
C THR A 325 -15.99 22.94 1.39
N VAL A 326 -16.50 23.75 0.45
CA VAL A 326 -15.69 24.78 -0.25
C VAL A 326 -15.12 25.78 0.75
N GLU A 327 -15.98 26.35 1.61
CA GLU A 327 -15.58 27.32 2.64
C GLU A 327 -14.55 26.72 3.61
N PHE A 328 -14.75 25.48 4.03
CA PHE A 328 -13.82 24.78 4.92
C PHE A 328 -12.46 24.56 4.26
N PHE A 329 -12.40 24.14 3.00
CA PHE A 329 -11.13 23.91 2.28
C PHE A 329 -10.32 25.20 2.11
N GLU A 330 -10.97 26.35 2.03
CA GLU A 330 -10.33 27.67 1.93
C GLU A 330 -9.85 28.19 3.29
N THR A 331 -10.60 27.93 4.35
CA THR A 331 -10.41 28.58 5.66
C THR A 331 -9.66 27.75 6.68
N ASN A 332 -9.78 26.41 6.62
CA ASN A 332 -9.13 25.55 7.59
C ASN A 332 -7.60 25.57 7.47
N LYS A 333 -6.90 25.67 8.60
CA LYS A 333 -5.43 25.71 8.66
C LYS A 333 -4.86 24.59 9.52
N ASP A 334 -5.69 23.77 10.15
CA ASP A 334 -5.24 22.69 11.02
C ASP A 334 -4.53 21.60 10.22
N PRO A 335 -3.21 21.37 10.43
CA PRO A 335 -2.44 20.40 9.70
C PRO A 335 -2.74 18.95 10.11
N PHE A 336 -3.38 18.75 11.27
CA PHE A 336 -3.77 17.45 11.81
C PHE A 336 -5.21 17.06 11.46
N SER A 337 -5.89 17.85 10.64
CA SER A 337 -7.23 17.57 10.14
C SER A 337 -7.20 16.94 8.75
N VAL A 338 -8.02 15.90 8.55
CA VAL A 338 -8.23 15.25 7.26
C VAL A 338 -9.72 15.27 6.94
N VAL A 339 -10.06 15.67 5.73
CA VAL A 339 -11.44 15.68 5.23
C VAL A 339 -11.51 14.97 3.89
N TYR A 340 -12.39 13.99 3.80
CA TYR A 340 -12.82 13.40 2.55
C TYR A 340 -14.26 13.80 2.28
N TYR A 341 -14.49 14.70 1.35
CA TYR A 341 -15.78 14.88 0.72
C TYR A 341 -15.94 13.80 -0.33
N SER A 342 -16.92 12.94 -0.18
CA SER A 342 -17.13 11.81 -1.06
C SER A 342 -18.56 11.76 -1.58
N VAL A 343 -18.72 11.41 -2.84
CA VAL A 343 -19.98 10.86 -3.37
C VAL A 343 -19.76 9.36 -3.55
N GLY A 344 -20.65 8.56 -2.97
CA GLY A 344 -20.46 7.12 -2.91
C GLY A 344 -21.75 6.35 -3.14
N TYR A 345 -21.60 5.14 -3.68
CA TYR A 345 -22.66 4.15 -3.70
C TYR A 345 -22.52 3.27 -2.46
N LEU A 346 -23.47 3.39 -1.54
CA LEU A 346 -23.51 2.58 -0.34
C LEU A 346 -24.26 1.28 -0.65
N SER A 347 -23.53 0.16 -0.57
CA SER A 347 -24.14 -1.17 -0.71
C SER A 347 -24.71 -1.66 0.61
N ASP A 348 -25.65 -2.60 0.54
CA ASP A 348 -26.28 -3.26 1.68
C ASP A 348 -25.29 -3.97 2.62
N GLN A 349 -24.03 -4.16 2.18
CA GLN A 349 -22.98 -4.85 2.94
C GLN A 349 -22.02 -3.90 3.68
N THR A 350 -22.11 -2.60 3.50
CA THR A 350 -21.11 -1.65 4.00
C THR A 350 -21.20 -1.38 5.51
N PHE A 351 -22.29 -1.75 6.17
CA PHE A 351 -22.49 -1.48 7.59
C PHE A 351 -23.09 -2.65 8.34
N ALA A 352 -22.26 -3.34 9.10
CA ALA A 352 -22.61 -4.12 10.31
C ALA A 352 -23.94 -4.90 10.23
N GLY A 353 -24.20 -5.64 9.15
CA GLY A 353 -25.31 -6.61 9.09
C GLY A 353 -26.70 -6.01 8.87
N SER A 354 -26.81 -4.72 8.58
CA SER A 354 -28.09 -4.10 8.19
C SER A 354 -28.06 -3.67 6.73
N PRO A 355 -29.05 -4.04 5.90
CA PRO A 355 -29.15 -3.52 4.55
C PRO A 355 -29.28 -2.01 4.58
N ALA A 356 -28.46 -1.30 3.78
CA ALA A 356 -28.60 0.13 3.63
C ALA A 356 -30.00 0.43 3.04
N PRO A 357 -30.77 1.34 3.65
CA PRO A 357 -32.04 1.76 3.06
C PRO A 357 -31.86 2.22 1.62
N GLU A 358 -32.86 2.02 0.76
CA GLU A 358 -32.84 2.47 -0.65
C GLU A 358 -32.46 3.95 -0.78
N SER A 359 -32.76 4.74 0.27
CA SER A 359 -32.41 6.15 0.41
C SER A 359 -30.90 6.43 0.52
N TYR A 360 -30.03 5.45 0.78
CA TYR A 360 -28.59 5.64 0.92
C TYR A 360 -27.80 5.35 -0.35
N LYS A 361 -28.43 4.88 -1.42
CA LYS A 361 -27.79 4.72 -2.72
C LYS A 361 -27.47 6.11 -3.30
N ASN A 362 -26.23 6.33 -3.71
CA ASN A 362 -25.72 7.61 -4.26
C ASN A 362 -25.84 8.79 -3.28
N ARG A 363 -25.04 8.79 -2.24
CA ARG A 363 -25.05 9.82 -1.17
C ARG A 363 -23.76 10.58 -1.07
N ILE A 364 -23.84 11.79 -0.52
CA ILE A 364 -22.67 12.49 0.00
C ILE A 364 -22.30 11.86 1.34
N LEU A 365 -21.03 11.46 1.41
CA LEU A 365 -20.38 10.90 2.59
C LEU A 365 -19.22 11.81 2.97
N VAL A 366 -19.17 12.29 4.20
CA VAL A 366 -18.05 13.07 4.69
C VAL A 366 -17.30 12.25 5.73
N ILE A 367 -16.05 11.96 5.46
CA ILE A 367 -15.18 11.24 6.39
C ILE A 367 -14.16 12.25 6.93
N LEU A 368 -14.09 12.35 8.22
CA LEU A 368 -13.23 13.28 8.96
C LEU A 368 -12.27 12.47 9.82
N VAL A 369 -11.01 12.88 9.84
CA VAL A 369 -10.03 12.35 10.79
C VAL A 369 -9.30 13.51 11.44
N HIS A 370 -9.12 13.45 12.74
CA HIS A 370 -8.38 14.44 13.52
C HIS A 370 -7.40 13.71 14.44
N PHE A 371 -6.16 14.18 14.44
CA PHE A 371 -5.10 13.62 15.27
C PHE A 371 -4.79 14.55 16.42
N ASN A 372 -4.62 13.99 17.61
CA ASN A 372 -4.06 14.73 18.71
C ASN A 372 -2.57 15.02 18.40
N ASN A 373 -2.21 16.29 18.33
CA ASN A 373 -0.82 16.68 18.13
C ASN A 373 -0.02 16.38 19.41
N PRO A 374 0.95 15.46 19.39
CA PRO A 374 1.74 15.15 20.58
C PRO A 374 2.64 16.29 21.04
N GLU A 375 2.91 17.26 20.16
CA GLU A 375 3.79 18.42 20.43
C GLU A 375 2.99 19.66 20.88
N ASP A 376 1.68 19.70 20.66
CA ASP A 376 0.82 20.84 21.03
C ASP A 376 -0.50 20.37 21.68
N PRO A 377 -0.52 20.23 23.01
CA PRO A 377 -1.72 19.83 23.74
C PRO A 377 -2.82 20.92 23.72
N THR A 378 -2.53 22.11 23.19
CA THR A 378 -3.51 23.22 23.12
C THR A 378 -4.26 23.29 21.79
N GLN A 379 -3.99 22.37 20.86
CA GLN A 379 -4.65 22.35 19.55
C GLN A 379 -6.18 22.27 19.68
N THR A 380 -6.89 22.69 18.63
CA THR A 380 -8.35 22.59 18.54
C THR A 380 -8.82 21.15 18.62
N SER A 381 -9.92 20.90 19.33
CA SER A 381 -10.52 19.58 19.39
C SER A 381 -11.20 19.20 18.05
N TYR A 382 -11.40 17.90 17.83
CA TYR A 382 -12.18 17.36 16.69
C TYR A 382 -13.46 18.17 16.43
N ASN A 383 -14.29 18.38 17.45
CA ASN A 383 -15.55 19.10 17.31
C ASN A 383 -15.35 20.57 16.94
N ALA A 384 -14.37 21.25 17.52
CA ALA A 384 -14.09 22.65 17.21
C ALA A 384 -13.56 22.82 15.77
N THR A 385 -12.67 21.92 15.33
CA THR A 385 -12.13 21.93 13.98
C THR A 385 -13.21 21.72 12.92
N PHE A 386 -14.11 20.76 13.11
CA PHE A 386 -15.09 20.38 12.08
C PHE A 386 -16.48 21.00 12.23
N ALA A 387 -16.79 21.72 13.32
CA ALA A 387 -18.08 22.39 13.47
C ALA A 387 -18.49 23.28 12.28
N PRO A 388 -17.57 24.02 11.61
CA PRO A 388 -17.94 24.84 10.45
C PRO A 388 -18.55 24.04 9.30
N LEU A 389 -18.09 22.79 9.06
CA LEU A 389 -18.61 21.91 8.00
C LEU A 389 -20.10 21.59 8.14
N PHE A 390 -20.61 21.55 9.36
CA PHE A 390 -21.97 21.09 9.66
C PHE A 390 -22.94 22.19 10.06
N LYS A 391 -22.57 23.45 9.86
CA LYS A 391 -23.43 24.57 10.20
C LYS A 391 -24.78 24.52 9.45
N GLY A 392 -25.85 24.23 10.17
CA GLY A 392 -27.20 24.10 9.63
C GLY A 392 -27.46 22.83 8.83
N ILE A 393 -26.63 21.79 8.99
CA ILE A 393 -26.78 20.47 8.41
C ILE A 393 -27.24 19.49 9.51
N ASN A 394 -28.17 18.60 9.16
CA ASN A 394 -28.58 17.53 10.06
C ASN A 394 -27.49 16.42 10.09
N THR A 395 -26.88 16.23 11.25
CA THR A 395 -25.83 15.24 11.50
C THR A 395 -26.28 14.07 12.35
N THR A 396 -27.57 13.76 12.42
CA THR A 396 -28.08 12.64 13.25
C THR A 396 -27.63 11.26 12.76
N ASN A 397 -27.27 11.14 11.48
CA ASN A 397 -26.80 9.89 10.88
C ASN A 397 -25.27 9.92 10.72
N HIS A 398 -24.56 9.53 11.79
CA HIS A 398 -23.11 9.53 11.82
C HIS A 398 -22.54 8.48 12.77
N ILE A 399 -21.27 8.17 12.58
CA ILE A 399 -20.44 7.38 13.48
C ILE A 399 -19.24 8.22 13.84
N VAL A 400 -18.94 8.40 15.13
CA VAL A 400 -17.71 9.05 15.60
C VAL A 400 -17.07 8.16 16.65
N GLN A 401 -15.80 7.86 16.46
CA GLN A 401 -15.03 7.08 17.43
C GLN A 401 -13.58 7.56 17.51
N THR A 402 -12.97 7.41 18.67
CA THR A 402 -11.55 7.61 18.88
C THR A 402 -10.87 6.24 18.97
N THR A 403 -9.73 6.11 18.32
CA THR A 403 -8.95 4.87 18.22
C THR A 403 -7.46 5.17 18.30
N PRO A 404 -6.62 4.26 18.78
CA PRO A 404 -5.17 4.37 18.61
C PRO A 404 -4.80 4.59 17.15
N TYR A 405 -3.75 5.39 16.91
CA TYR A 405 -3.34 5.72 15.53
C TYR A 405 -3.03 4.47 14.69
N ALA A 406 -2.38 3.46 15.27
CA ALA A 406 -2.02 2.23 14.56
C ALA A 406 -3.25 1.43 14.09
N ASP A 407 -4.38 1.52 14.80
CA ASP A 407 -5.60 0.81 14.46
C ASP A 407 -6.38 1.51 13.32
N LEU A 408 -6.14 2.81 13.12
CA LEU A 408 -6.85 3.60 12.09
C LEU A 408 -6.63 3.05 10.68
N VAL A 409 -5.43 2.53 10.37
CA VAL A 409 -5.14 1.98 9.03
C VAL A 409 -5.91 0.68 8.76
N ALA A 410 -6.25 -0.10 9.79
CA ALA A 410 -7.10 -1.29 9.66
C ALA A 410 -8.57 -0.92 9.35
N VAL A 411 -9.05 0.23 9.84
CA VAL A 411 -10.38 0.74 9.48
C VAL A 411 -10.48 1.03 7.99
N GLY A 412 -9.39 1.51 7.37
CA GLY A 412 -9.31 1.74 5.92
C GLY A 412 -9.50 0.46 5.09
N ASP A 413 -9.04 -0.69 5.56
CA ASP A 413 -9.22 -1.97 4.86
C ASP A 413 -10.69 -2.38 4.75
N LEU A 414 -11.52 -2.02 5.72
CA LEU A 414 -12.96 -2.31 5.70
C LEU A 414 -13.69 -1.52 4.59
N ALA A 415 -13.21 -0.33 4.26
CA ALA A 415 -13.78 0.50 3.20
C ALA A 415 -13.39 0.04 1.78
N PHE A 416 -12.31 -0.74 1.65
CA PHE A 416 -11.74 -1.16 0.37
C PHE A 416 -11.46 -2.67 0.31
N PRO A 417 -12.51 -3.53 0.43
CA PRO A 417 -12.33 -4.97 0.48
C PRO A 417 -11.78 -5.55 -0.83
N TYR A 418 -11.08 -6.68 -0.73
CA TYR A 418 -10.66 -7.51 -1.86
C TYR A 418 -11.85 -8.22 -2.52
N GLY A 419 -11.63 -8.87 -3.66
CA GLY A 419 -12.62 -9.72 -4.31
C GLY A 419 -13.51 -8.99 -5.33
N TYR A 420 -13.07 -7.83 -5.78
CA TYR A 420 -13.75 -7.03 -6.82
C TYR A 420 -12.78 -6.58 -7.90
N ARG A 421 -13.32 -6.34 -9.09
CA ARG A 421 -12.63 -5.56 -10.11
C ARG A 421 -12.62 -4.10 -9.69
N ARG A 422 -11.46 -3.45 -9.79
CA ARG A 422 -11.22 -2.13 -9.21
C ARG A 422 -10.47 -1.21 -10.15
N GLY A 423 -10.80 0.07 -10.12
CA GLY A 423 -9.97 1.15 -10.59
C GLY A 423 -9.53 2.04 -9.43
N PHE A 424 -8.53 2.86 -9.66
CA PHE A 424 -8.08 3.83 -8.68
C PHE A 424 -7.28 4.92 -9.37
N CYS A 425 -7.88 6.09 -9.55
CA CYS A 425 -7.20 7.19 -10.20
C CYS A 425 -7.76 8.53 -9.76
N GLY A 426 -6.99 9.58 -9.95
CA GLY A 426 -7.45 10.94 -9.75
C GLY A 426 -6.33 11.97 -9.82
N PRO A 427 -6.53 13.04 -10.60
CA PRO A 427 -5.65 14.20 -10.61
C PRO A 427 -5.86 15.08 -9.37
N GLN A 428 -5.05 16.13 -9.27
CA GLN A 428 -5.14 17.13 -8.22
C GLN A 428 -5.72 18.46 -8.74
N THR A 429 -6.21 19.30 -7.84
CA THR A 429 -6.61 20.70 -8.14
C THR A 429 -6.23 21.60 -6.96
N SER A 430 -5.79 22.83 -7.23
CA SER A 430 -5.41 23.78 -6.17
C SER A 430 -6.61 24.25 -5.35
N THR A 431 -7.79 24.31 -5.96
CA THR A 431 -9.04 24.78 -5.33
C THR A 431 -10.23 23.95 -5.77
N ILE A 432 -11.31 24.01 -5.01
CA ILE A 432 -12.61 23.43 -5.37
C ILE A 432 -13.69 24.53 -5.48
N SER A 433 -14.80 24.21 -6.14
CA SER A 433 -16.01 25.03 -6.16
C SER A 433 -17.25 24.17 -6.06
N VAL A 434 -18.39 24.76 -5.74
CA VAL A 434 -19.69 24.03 -5.67
C VAL A 434 -19.98 23.37 -7.01
N GLU A 435 -19.88 24.10 -8.13
CA GLU A 435 -20.08 23.60 -9.48
C GLU A 435 -19.15 22.42 -9.81
N TYR A 436 -17.86 22.50 -9.41
CA TYR A 436 -16.92 21.42 -9.61
C TYR A 436 -17.33 20.14 -8.86
N LEU A 437 -17.81 20.27 -7.62
CA LEU A 437 -18.29 19.12 -6.84
C LEU A 437 -19.59 18.55 -7.41
N GLU A 438 -20.45 19.38 -8.01
CA GLU A 438 -21.67 18.96 -8.72
C GLU A 438 -21.36 18.19 -10.00
N ASP A 439 -20.43 18.68 -10.81
CA ASP A 439 -19.97 17.99 -12.04
C ASP A 439 -19.41 16.59 -11.73
N LEU A 440 -18.59 16.50 -10.68
CA LEU A 440 -18.04 15.21 -10.23
C LEU A 440 -19.14 14.26 -9.74
N ALA A 441 -20.10 14.78 -8.98
CA ALA A 441 -21.22 13.99 -8.47
C ALA A 441 -22.11 13.49 -9.64
N ALA A 442 -22.44 14.36 -10.59
CA ALA A 442 -23.25 14.00 -11.76
C ALA A 442 -22.58 12.92 -12.61
N ALA A 443 -21.27 13.04 -12.85
CA ALA A 443 -20.51 12.04 -13.60
C ALA A 443 -20.46 10.70 -12.87
N PHE A 444 -20.26 10.72 -11.55
CA PHE A 444 -20.25 9.52 -10.71
C PHE A 444 -21.64 8.84 -10.68
N TYR A 445 -22.71 9.58 -10.52
CA TYR A 445 -24.07 9.02 -10.50
C TYR A 445 -24.43 8.41 -11.85
N ASN A 446 -24.06 9.06 -12.96
CA ASN A 446 -24.25 8.49 -14.30
C ASN A 446 -23.53 7.14 -14.44
N TYR A 447 -22.31 7.02 -13.93
CA TYR A 447 -21.57 5.76 -13.93
C TYR A 447 -22.29 4.65 -13.14
N THR A 448 -22.67 4.94 -11.90
CA THR A 448 -23.33 3.94 -11.04
C THR A 448 -24.70 3.51 -11.59
N ASP A 449 -25.47 4.45 -12.15
CA ASP A 449 -26.76 4.13 -12.78
C ASP A 449 -26.60 3.25 -14.03
N ARG A 450 -25.57 3.50 -14.84
CA ARG A 450 -25.27 2.65 -16.01
C ARG A 450 -24.82 1.24 -15.60
N LEU A 451 -24.03 1.08 -14.54
CA LEU A 451 -23.68 -0.25 -14.01
C LEU A 451 -24.95 -1.00 -13.54
N ARG A 452 -25.78 -0.32 -12.75
CA ARG A 452 -27.05 -0.90 -12.25
C ARG A 452 -27.98 -1.31 -13.38
N ALA A 453 -28.09 -0.50 -14.43
CA ALA A 453 -28.89 -0.82 -15.62
C ALA A 453 -28.41 -2.08 -16.37
N ARG A 454 -27.15 -2.47 -16.17
CA ARG A 454 -26.56 -3.71 -16.71
C ARG A 454 -26.65 -4.89 -15.74
N GLY A 455 -27.23 -4.69 -14.56
CA GLY A 455 -27.38 -5.73 -13.53
C GLY A 455 -26.14 -5.90 -12.66
N ASP A 456 -25.13 -5.04 -12.79
CA ASP A 456 -23.96 -5.00 -11.89
C ASP A 456 -24.24 -4.06 -10.71
N VAL A 457 -23.57 -4.29 -9.58
CA VAL A 457 -23.71 -3.48 -8.37
C VAL A 457 -22.38 -2.85 -8.06
N PRO A 458 -22.29 -1.50 -8.00
CA PRO A 458 -21.05 -0.77 -7.77
C PRO A 458 -20.62 -0.81 -6.29
N TYR A 459 -20.29 -1.98 -5.77
CA TYR A 459 -19.94 -2.21 -4.36
C TYR A 459 -18.79 -1.33 -3.87
N GLY A 460 -19.07 -0.39 -2.96
CA GLY A 460 -18.07 0.51 -2.39
C GLY A 460 -17.43 1.44 -3.41
N ALA A 461 -18.05 1.63 -4.59
CA ALA A 461 -17.61 2.64 -5.54
C ALA A 461 -17.80 4.03 -4.94
N ASN A 462 -16.80 4.87 -5.09
CA ASN A 462 -16.85 6.25 -4.60
C ASN A 462 -15.98 7.18 -5.46
N HIS A 463 -16.30 8.47 -5.40
CA HIS A 463 -15.43 9.55 -5.82
C HIS A 463 -15.17 10.47 -4.64
N ILE A 464 -13.92 10.68 -4.31
CA ILE A 464 -13.47 11.43 -3.14
C ILE A 464 -12.74 12.68 -3.60
N VAL A 465 -12.99 13.81 -2.91
CA VAL A 465 -12.12 14.98 -2.94
C VAL A 465 -11.50 15.11 -1.55
N GLN A 466 -10.20 14.88 -1.46
CA GLN A 466 -9.45 14.93 -0.22
C GLN A 466 -8.91 16.33 0.00
N TYR A 467 -9.22 16.91 1.14
CA TYR A 467 -8.59 18.12 1.63
C TYR A 467 -7.10 17.90 1.87
N MET A 468 -6.29 18.79 1.29
CA MET A 468 -4.87 18.89 1.60
C MET A 468 -4.64 20.18 2.40
N SER A 469 -4.26 20.04 3.65
CA SER A 469 -4.02 21.18 4.53
C SER A 469 -2.88 22.07 4.02
N PRO A 470 -2.99 23.40 4.15
CA PRO A 470 -1.89 24.33 3.84
C PRO A 470 -0.60 24.07 4.63
N GLY A 471 -0.67 23.37 5.77
CA GLY A 471 0.50 22.92 6.53
C GLY A 471 1.45 22.08 5.68
N LEU A 472 0.93 21.32 4.73
CA LEU A 472 1.72 20.56 3.76
C LEU A 472 2.76 21.41 3.01
N ASN A 473 2.45 22.67 2.70
CA ASN A 473 3.34 23.56 1.92
C ASN A 473 4.72 23.78 2.56
N GLY A 474 4.81 23.68 3.89
CA GLY A 474 6.09 23.75 4.62
C GLY A 474 7.00 22.53 4.45
N HIS A 475 6.49 21.45 3.85
CA HIS A 475 7.17 20.17 3.69
C HIS A 475 7.42 19.77 2.23
N LEU A 476 6.89 20.53 1.28
CA LEU A 476 7.06 20.25 -0.15
C LEU A 476 8.50 20.53 -0.61
N PRO A 477 8.98 19.86 -1.66
CA PRO A 477 10.30 20.11 -2.21
C PRO A 477 10.41 21.55 -2.76
N PRO A 478 11.62 22.13 -2.79
CA PRO A 478 11.83 23.53 -3.21
C PRO A 478 11.56 23.76 -4.71
N SER A 479 11.52 22.71 -5.51
CA SER A 479 11.24 22.77 -6.94
C SER A 479 10.76 21.42 -7.46
N ASP A 480 10.09 21.43 -8.60
CA ASP A 480 9.62 20.22 -9.30
C ASP A 480 10.76 19.29 -9.77
N ALA A 481 11.98 19.80 -9.87
CA ALA A 481 13.15 19.01 -10.24
C ALA A 481 13.86 18.36 -9.04
N ALA A 482 13.48 18.70 -7.80
CA ALA A 482 14.15 18.22 -6.60
C ALA A 482 13.92 16.71 -6.34
N THR A 483 12.79 16.19 -6.81
CA THR A 483 12.40 14.78 -6.78
C THR A 483 11.89 14.35 -8.14
N ALA A 484 11.78 13.05 -8.40
CA ALA A 484 11.27 12.54 -9.68
C ALA A 484 9.80 12.91 -9.91
N TRP A 485 8.96 12.80 -8.89
CA TRP A 485 7.59 13.33 -8.94
C TRP A 485 7.63 14.84 -8.70
N PRO A 486 7.20 15.67 -9.68
CA PRO A 486 7.18 17.12 -9.55
C PRO A 486 5.99 17.55 -8.68
N HIS A 487 6.23 17.79 -7.39
CA HIS A 487 5.20 18.15 -6.41
C HIS A 487 5.61 19.35 -5.52
N ALA A 488 6.40 20.27 -6.07
CA ALA A 488 6.66 21.54 -5.39
C ALA A 488 5.38 22.36 -5.15
N LYS A 489 4.31 22.01 -5.87
CA LYS A 489 2.94 22.48 -5.64
C LYS A 489 2.04 21.27 -5.39
N ALA A 490 1.33 21.26 -4.29
CA ALA A 490 0.29 20.29 -4.00
C ALA A 490 -1.09 20.89 -4.20
N GLY A 491 -2.05 20.06 -4.57
CA GLY A 491 -3.47 20.40 -4.64
C GLY A 491 -4.30 19.43 -3.82
N HIS A 492 -5.59 19.72 -3.70
CA HIS A 492 -6.56 18.76 -3.17
C HIS A 492 -6.58 17.53 -4.08
N GLN A 493 -6.45 16.35 -3.49
CA GLN A 493 -6.38 15.10 -4.24
C GLN A 493 -7.78 14.63 -4.58
N THR A 494 -8.10 14.46 -5.85
CA THR A 494 -9.29 13.73 -6.25
C THR A 494 -8.98 12.25 -6.38
N LEU A 495 -9.99 11.43 -6.20
CA LEU A 495 -9.86 9.98 -6.26
C LEU A 495 -11.17 9.37 -6.72
N PHE A 496 -11.18 8.78 -7.89
CA PHE A 496 -12.24 7.87 -8.30
C PHE A 496 -11.83 6.43 -8.01
N SER A 497 -12.64 5.73 -7.24
CA SER A 497 -12.47 4.32 -6.90
C SER A 497 -13.71 3.55 -7.36
N PRO A 498 -13.81 3.20 -8.65
CA PRO A 498 -14.87 2.33 -9.13
C PRO A 498 -14.68 0.91 -8.59
N ALA A 499 -15.78 0.21 -8.41
CA ALA A 499 -15.82 -1.21 -8.12
C ALA A 499 -16.94 -1.85 -8.94
N TRP A 500 -16.65 -3.02 -9.52
CA TRP A 500 -17.61 -3.77 -10.34
C TRP A 500 -17.28 -5.27 -10.28
N SER A 501 -18.22 -6.13 -10.68
CA SER A 501 -18.03 -7.58 -10.58
C SER A 501 -17.77 -8.23 -11.94
N SER A 502 -18.32 -7.69 -13.03
CA SER A 502 -18.28 -8.28 -14.36
C SER A 502 -17.15 -7.71 -15.24
N ALA A 503 -16.35 -8.56 -15.87
CA ALA A 503 -15.39 -8.13 -16.89
C ALA A 503 -16.04 -7.39 -18.08
N HIS A 504 -17.34 -7.63 -18.33
CA HIS A 504 -18.12 -6.93 -19.37
C HIS A 504 -18.20 -5.41 -19.11
N ASP A 505 -18.03 -4.97 -17.86
CA ASP A 505 -18.15 -3.56 -17.45
C ASP A 505 -16.81 -2.85 -17.31
N ASP A 506 -15.70 -3.51 -17.67
CA ASP A 506 -14.35 -2.90 -17.67
C ASP A 506 -14.31 -1.61 -18.50
N THR A 507 -14.81 -1.66 -19.73
CA THR A 507 -14.82 -0.49 -20.63
C THR A 507 -15.64 0.68 -20.05
N LEU A 508 -16.79 0.38 -19.42
CA LEU A 508 -17.61 1.41 -18.78
C LEU A 508 -16.85 2.10 -17.64
N SER A 509 -16.14 1.31 -16.84
CA SER A 509 -15.36 1.82 -15.69
C SER A 509 -14.16 2.66 -16.15
N VAL A 510 -13.48 2.28 -17.25
CA VAL A 510 -12.42 3.08 -17.87
C VAL A 510 -12.97 4.40 -18.41
N GLN A 511 -14.08 4.38 -19.14
CA GLN A 511 -14.71 5.61 -19.65
C GLN A 511 -15.14 6.56 -18.54
N ALA A 512 -15.64 6.04 -17.42
CA ALA A 512 -15.98 6.85 -16.26
C ALA A 512 -14.74 7.49 -15.62
N ASN A 513 -13.63 6.75 -15.57
CA ASN A 513 -12.33 7.25 -15.15
C ASN A 513 -11.87 8.44 -15.99
N GLU A 514 -11.86 8.29 -17.31
CA GLU A 514 -11.48 9.34 -18.26
C GLU A 514 -12.35 10.60 -18.11
N LEU A 515 -13.67 10.40 -17.97
CA LEU A 515 -14.62 11.50 -17.79
C LEU A 515 -14.33 12.27 -16.49
N LEU A 516 -14.22 11.59 -15.34
CA LEU A 516 -13.97 12.22 -14.05
C LEU A 516 -12.62 12.95 -14.01
N ASN A 517 -11.57 12.33 -14.56
CA ASN A 517 -10.27 12.98 -14.69
C ASN A 517 -10.35 14.22 -15.57
N SER A 518 -11.10 14.17 -16.68
CA SER A 518 -11.25 15.31 -17.60
C SER A 518 -11.92 16.51 -16.95
N ILE A 519 -12.82 16.31 -15.97
CA ILE A 519 -13.44 17.40 -15.20
C ILE A 519 -12.36 18.15 -14.42
N THR A 520 -11.49 17.43 -13.71
CA THR A 520 -10.39 18.04 -12.95
C THR A 520 -9.35 18.69 -13.86
N TYR A 521 -9.00 18.07 -15.01
CA TYR A 521 -8.07 18.70 -15.96
C TYR A 521 -8.61 19.97 -16.59
N ARG A 522 -9.93 20.02 -16.92
CA ARG A 522 -10.56 21.26 -17.39
C ARG A 522 -10.51 22.35 -16.33
N ARG A 523 -10.70 21.99 -15.05
CA ARG A 523 -10.55 22.93 -13.94
C ARG A 523 -9.13 23.47 -13.84
N GLN A 524 -8.10 22.60 -13.85
CA GLN A 524 -6.71 23.05 -13.88
C GLN A 524 -6.45 24.03 -15.05
N ALA A 525 -6.95 23.71 -16.23
CA ALA A 525 -6.79 24.57 -17.41
C ALA A 525 -7.49 25.93 -17.23
N ALA A 526 -8.69 25.96 -16.64
CA ALA A 526 -9.41 27.20 -16.36
C ALA A 526 -8.70 28.06 -15.29
N LEU A 527 -7.98 27.45 -14.36
CA LEU A 527 -7.16 28.12 -13.35
C LEU A 527 -5.76 28.52 -13.88
N GLY A 528 -5.41 28.13 -15.13
CA GLY A 528 -4.08 28.34 -15.68
C GLY A 528 -2.97 27.59 -14.96
N GLU A 529 -3.30 26.44 -14.35
CA GLU A 529 -2.37 25.65 -13.54
C GLU A 529 -2.04 24.29 -14.18
N PHE A 530 -0.89 23.76 -13.84
CA PHE A 530 -0.52 22.38 -14.02
C PHE A 530 -0.07 21.81 -12.68
N ILE A 531 -0.77 20.78 -12.21
CA ILE A 531 -0.38 19.99 -11.04
C ILE A 531 -0.20 18.56 -11.54
N ALA A 532 0.98 17.99 -11.31
CA ALA A 532 1.31 16.65 -11.76
C ALA A 532 0.42 15.60 -11.06
N ASP A 533 0.04 14.58 -11.80
CA ASP A 533 -0.75 13.49 -11.22
C ASP A 533 0.08 12.73 -10.18
N TYR A 534 -0.59 12.30 -9.12
CA TYR A 534 0.04 11.50 -8.07
C TYR A 534 0.36 10.09 -8.61
N PRO A 535 1.64 9.64 -8.59
CA PRO A 535 2.04 8.40 -9.26
C PRO A 535 1.31 7.14 -8.82
N ASN A 536 0.83 7.07 -7.57
CA ASN A 536 0.06 5.92 -7.08
C ASN A 536 -1.43 5.96 -7.46
N TYR A 537 -1.94 7.10 -7.98
CA TYR A 537 -3.35 7.26 -8.41
C TYR A 537 -3.45 7.51 -9.91
N VAL A 538 -2.52 6.98 -10.64
CA VAL A 538 -2.41 7.19 -12.07
C VAL A 538 -3.34 6.24 -12.80
N SER A 539 -4.12 6.79 -13.72
CA SER A 539 -4.84 5.98 -14.70
C SER A 539 -3.85 5.31 -15.66
N PRO A 540 -4.16 4.12 -16.18
CA PRO A 540 -3.34 3.47 -17.19
C PRO A 540 -3.07 4.36 -18.43
N GLU A 541 -4.01 5.20 -18.81
CA GLU A 541 -4.00 6.05 -20.00
C GLU A 541 -3.19 7.35 -19.81
N ALA A 542 -2.87 7.74 -18.57
CA ALA A 542 -2.15 8.97 -18.31
C ALA A 542 -0.75 8.96 -18.92
N SER A 543 -0.39 10.01 -19.63
CA SER A 543 0.95 10.14 -20.21
C SER A 543 2.03 10.32 -19.13
N GLY A 544 3.25 9.91 -19.42
CA GLY A 544 4.39 10.15 -18.53
C GLY A 544 4.56 11.63 -18.17
N ARG A 545 4.24 12.55 -19.11
CA ARG A 545 4.30 14.00 -18.86
C ARG A 545 3.27 14.46 -17.83
N ARG A 546 2.10 13.84 -17.75
CA ARG A 546 1.09 14.16 -16.72
C ARG A 546 1.60 13.82 -15.31
N VAL A 547 2.40 12.76 -15.18
CA VAL A 547 2.89 12.25 -13.90
C VAL A 547 4.22 12.91 -13.50
N TRP A 548 5.15 13.04 -14.45
CA TRP A 548 6.53 13.45 -14.15
C TRP A 548 6.94 14.78 -14.81
N GLY A 549 6.05 15.45 -15.53
CA GLY A 549 6.34 16.74 -16.13
C GLY A 549 7.61 16.71 -16.98
N ASP A 550 8.48 17.67 -16.75
CA ASP A 550 9.78 17.79 -17.45
C ASP A 550 10.85 16.81 -16.92
N ASN A 551 10.58 16.11 -15.82
CA ASN A 551 11.51 15.11 -15.23
C ASN A 551 11.60 13.81 -16.04
N VAL A 552 10.70 13.56 -17.01
CA VAL A 552 10.67 12.35 -17.86
C VAL A 552 12.03 12.10 -18.52
N ALA A 553 12.67 13.12 -19.07
CA ALA A 553 13.96 12.97 -19.75
C ALA A 553 15.06 12.47 -18.79
N ARG A 554 15.15 13.02 -17.59
CA ARG A 554 16.10 12.58 -16.56
C ARG A 554 15.78 11.17 -16.06
N LEU A 555 14.51 10.85 -15.85
CA LEU A 555 14.07 9.50 -15.48
C LEU A 555 14.46 8.46 -16.52
N THR A 556 14.31 8.78 -17.80
CA THR A 556 14.75 7.93 -18.92
C THR A 556 16.26 7.66 -18.87
N GLN A 557 17.07 8.71 -18.64
CA GLN A 557 18.54 8.54 -18.49
C GLN A 557 18.91 7.64 -17.31
N VAL A 558 18.25 7.82 -16.17
CA VAL A 558 18.48 6.96 -14.98
C VAL A 558 18.05 5.52 -15.28
N LYS A 559 16.93 5.33 -15.96
CA LYS A 559 16.47 3.99 -16.40
C LYS A 559 17.49 3.31 -17.29
N GLN A 560 17.99 3.99 -18.31
CA GLN A 560 19.03 3.48 -19.23
C GLN A 560 20.30 3.10 -18.48
N LYS A 561 20.70 3.90 -17.48
CA LYS A 561 21.90 3.64 -16.67
C LYS A 561 21.77 2.40 -15.80
N TYR A 562 20.63 2.19 -15.13
CA TYR A 562 20.48 1.15 -14.10
C TYR A 562 19.74 -0.09 -14.58
N ASP A 563 18.90 0.01 -15.59
CA ASP A 563 18.17 -1.09 -16.22
C ASP A 563 18.20 -1.02 -17.75
N PRO A 564 19.41 -1.09 -18.36
CA PRO A 564 19.57 -0.91 -19.81
C PRO A 564 18.86 -1.99 -20.66
N HIS A 565 18.56 -3.15 -20.06
CA HIS A 565 17.86 -4.26 -20.72
C HIS A 565 16.37 -4.32 -20.41
N CYS A 566 15.85 -3.32 -19.69
CA CYS A 566 14.43 -3.23 -19.35
C CYS A 566 13.85 -4.49 -18.71
N LEU A 567 14.54 -5.06 -17.72
CA LEU A 567 14.01 -6.17 -16.95
C LEU A 567 12.71 -5.76 -16.25
N ILE A 568 12.68 -4.57 -15.62
CA ILE A 568 11.50 -4.04 -14.93
C ILE A 568 10.72 -3.19 -15.91
N ARG A 569 9.81 -3.81 -16.65
CA ARG A 569 9.01 -3.15 -17.70
C ARG A 569 7.51 -3.08 -17.41
N ASN A 570 7.00 -3.81 -16.42
CA ASN A 570 5.60 -3.79 -16.07
C ASN A 570 5.24 -2.50 -15.31
N GLY A 571 4.05 -1.95 -15.56
CA GLY A 571 3.62 -0.66 -15.02
C GLY A 571 3.96 0.52 -15.91
N LYS A 572 4.11 1.73 -15.33
CA LYS A 572 4.51 2.94 -16.09
C LYS A 572 5.99 2.92 -16.38
N VAL A 573 6.35 2.73 -17.64
CA VAL A 573 7.72 2.66 -18.12
C VAL A 573 8.10 3.98 -18.77
N PHE A 574 9.31 4.48 -18.47
CA PHE A 574 9.88 5.64 -19.19
C PHE A 574 10.32 5.18 -20.57
N ALA A 575 10.06 6.02 -21.58
CA ALA A 575 10.44 5.74 -22.96
C ALA A 575 11.97 5.49 -23.06
N ASN A 576 12.31 4.26 -23.42
CA ASN A 576 13.63 3.83 -23.81
C ASN A 576 13.40 2.92 -25.02
N ASP A 577 14.17 3.04 -26.09
CA ASP A 577 13.99 2.29 -27.33
C ASP A 577 13.88 0.77 -27.14
N GLY A 578 14.47 0.22 -26.08
CA GLY A 578 14.34 -1.19 -25.69
C GLY A 578 13.16 -1.52 -24.77
N CYS A 579 12.45 -0.52 -24.21
CA CYS A 579 11.31 -0.72 -23.31
C CYS A 579 9.95 -0.47 -23.98
N ILE A 580 9.93 0.01 -25.22
CA ILE A 580 8.71 0.50 -25.90
C ILE A 580 7.78 -0.63 -26.34
N GLU A 581 8.28 -1.83 -26.63
CA GLU A 581 7.47 -2.95 -27.12
C GLU A 581 6.50 -3.54 -26.09
N GLY A 582 6.60 -3.15 -24.81
CA GLY A 582 5.68 -3.50 -23.73
C GLY A 582 4.69 -2.39 -23.35
N GLY A 583 4.54 -1.37 -24.20
CA GLY A 583 3.73 -0.18 -23.92
C GLY A 583 2.28 -0.49 -23.57
N TRP A 584 1.67 0.46 -22.91
CA TRP A 584 0.31 0.61 -22.36
C TRP A 584 -0.83 -0.05 -23.14
N ALA A 585 -0.66 -0.39 -24.44
CA ALA A 585 -1.67 -0.97 -25.32
C ALA A 585 -2.18 -2.36 -24.86
N ASN A 586 -1.54 -3.01 -23.88
CA ASN A 586 -1.88 -4.35 -23.41
C ASN A 586 -2.47 -4.39 -21.99
N VAL A 587 -2.90 -3.26 -21.43
CA VAL A 587 -3.46 -3.21 -20.08
C VAL A 587 -4.89 -3.76 -20.02
N PHE A 588 -5.59 -3.74 -21.14
CA PHE A 588 -6.89 -4.39 -21.31
C PHE A 588 -6.87 -5.22 -22.61
N PRO A 589 -7.08 -6.56 -22.53
CA PRO A 589 -7.28 -7.38 -23.72
C PRO A 589 -8.59 -7.06 -24.42
#